data_b9921fbc016105c54a4b87574978abf2
#
_entry.id   b9921fbc016105c54a4b87574978abf2
#
_cell.length_a   1.000
_cell.length_b   1.000
_cell.length_c   1.000
_cell.angle_alpha   90.00
_cell.angle_beta   90.00
_cell.angle_gamma   90.00
#
_symmetry.space_group_name_H-M   'P 1'
#
loop_
_entity.id
_entity.type
_entity.pdbx_description
1 polymer ?
#
loop_
_entity_poly.entity_id
_entity_poly.type
_entity_poly.pdbx_seq_one_letter_code
_entity_poly.pdbx_strand_id
1 'polypeptide(L)'
;MSFSSKAIKYFCNLEATEINSSVVKIVNPYKRVEVNQAVKKFYTKFYSDENDRLFMIGINPGRFGGGLTGIAFTDPVALREYCKIENKFGNRKELSSKFIYAVIEKYGGNDKFFSKVFLTALYPFAIVKDGKNYNYYDEKLLAGNLRPDIIWNIKKQIDFGARRDLAIILGKKNADYFKSINDGCGFFKKILSLEHPRYIMQYRLKKADKYIDKYISAII
;
A
#
# COMPACT_ATOMS: atom_id res chain seq x y z
N MET A 1 22.79 -1.22 -2.82
CA MET A 1 21.64 -1.47 -3.76
C MET A 1 20.52 -0.53 -3.33
N SER A 2 20.06 0.37 -4.22
CA SER A 2 19.08 1.40 -3.90
C SER A 2 17.74 0.82 -3.42
N PHE A 3 16.93 1.64 -2.75
CA PHE A 3 15.58 1.25 -2.34
C PHE A 3 14.76 0.76 -3.55
N SER A 4 14.82 1.51 -4.67
CA SER A 4 14.11 1.15 -5.90
C SER A 4 14.51 -0.20 -6.46
N SER A 5 15.80 -0.53 -6.49
CA SER A 5 16.29 -1.82 -7.01
C SER A 5 15.73 -3.00 -6.22
N LYS A 6 15.70 -2.88 -4.88
CA LYS A 6 15.14 -3.90 -3.99
C LYS A 6 13.62 -4.03 -4.18
N ALA A 7 12.90 -2.89 -4.22
CA ALA A 7 11.45 -2.86 -4.41
C ALA A 7 11.03 -3.42 -5.79
N ILE A 8 11.71 -3.04 -6.86
CA ILE A 8 11.44 -3.56 -8.21
C ILE A 8 11.68 -5.07 -8.27
N LYS A 9 12.81 -5.54 -7.74
CA LYS A 9 13.11 -6.97 -7.68
C LYS A 9 12.03 -7.75 -6.93
N TYR A 10 11.53 -7.20 -5.83
CA TYR A 10 10.47 -7.82 -5.04
C TYR A 10 9.15 -7.83 -5.78
N PHE A 11 8.59 -6.67 -6.15
CA PHE A 11 7.26 -6.59 -6.72
C PHE A 11 7.13 -7.28 -8.09
N CYS A 12 8.13 -7.15 -8.97
CA CYS A 12 8.09 -7.77 -10.28
C CYS A 12 8.21 -9.32 -10.28
N ASN A 13 8.63 -9.91 -9.16
CA ASN A 13 8.72 -11.37 -9.00
C ASN A 13 7.77 -11.91 -7.93
N LEU A 14 6.77 -11.12 -7.53
CA LEU A 14 5.89 -11.48 -6.44
C LEU A 14 4.81 -12.47 -6.91
N GLU A 15 4.77 -13.63 -6.28
CA GLU A 15 3.75 -14.65 -6.50
C GLU A 15 2.71 -14.64 -5.39
N ALA A 16 1.45 -14.84 -5.76
CA ALA A 16 0.37 -14.93 -4.81
C ALA A 16 0.17 -16.39 -4.39
N THR A 17 -0.07 -16.61 -3.10
CA THR A 17 -0.47 -17.93 -2.61
C THR A 17 -1.82 -18.31 -3.18
N GLU A 18 -1.94 -19.54 -3.62
CA GLU A 18 -3.21 -20.11 -4.03
C GLU A 18 -4.10 -20.34 -2.79
N ILE A 19 -5.32 -19.87 -2.89
CA ILE A 19 -6.35 -20.14 -1.87
C ILE A 19 -7.39 -21.11 -2.44
N ASN A 20 -7.73 -22.13 -1.69
CA ASN A 20 -8.81 -23.06 -2.08
C ASN A 20 -10.17 -22.42 -1.76
N SER A 21 -10.66 -21.57 -2.67
CA SER A 21 -11.96 -20.92 -2.55
C SER A 21 -12.60 -20.72 -3.92
N SER A 22 -13.86 -21.09 -4.06
CA SER A 22 -14.66 -20.85 -5.27
C SER A 22 -15.16 -19.41 -5.37
N VAL A 23 -15.24 -18.69 -4.27
CA VAL A 23 -15.87 -17.35 -4.18
C VAL A 23 -14.87 -16.22 -3.94
N VAL A 24 -13.75 -16.49 -3.27
CA VAL A 24 -12.69 -15.51 -3.02
C VAL A 24 -11.58 -15.68 -4.04
N LYS A 25 -11.20 -14.59 -4.71
CA LYS A 25 -10.12 -14.58 -5.72
C LYS A 25 -9.03 -13.61 -5.30
N ILE A 26 -7.77 -14.04 -5.37
CA ILE A 26 -6.60 -13.19 -5.25
C ILE A 26 -6.20 -12.73 -6.67
N VAL A 27 -6.08 -11.42 -6.83
CA VAL A 27 -5.68 -10.80 -8.10
C VAL A 27 -4.24 -10.33 -7.97
N ASN A 28 -3.34 -11.02 -8.65
CA ASN A 28 -1.93 -10.64 -8.74
C ASN A 28 -1.70 -9.73 -9.97
N PRO A 29 -1.52 -8.41 -9.79
CA PRO A 29 -1.31 -7.50 -10.90
C PRO A 29 0.08 -7.68 -11.53
N TYR A 30 1.06 -8.17 -10.77
CA TYR A 30 2.47 -8.27 -11.17
C TYR A 30 2.76 -9.36 -12.22
N LYS A 31 1.79 -10.23 -12.53
CA LYS A 31 1.87 -11.17 -13.68
C LYS A 31 1.78 -10.47 -15.04
N ARG A 32 1.38 -9.20 -15.06
CA ARG A 32 1.19 -8.42 -16.30
C ARG A 32 2.42 -7.57 -16.59
N VAL A 33 2.91 -7.66 -17.83
CA VAL A 33 4.11 -6.94 -18.29
C VAL A 33 3.98 -5.43 -18.15
N GLU A 34 2.82 -4.88 -18.51
CA GLU A 34 2.54 -3.43 -18.41
C GLU A 34 2.53 -2.92 -16.96
N VAL A 35 2.12 -3.76 -16.01
CA VAL A 35 2.18 -3.43 -14.58
C VAL A 35 3.64 -3.40 -14.11
N ASN A 36 4.43 -4.39 -14.49
CA ASN A 36 5.85 -4.41 -14.16
C ASN A 36 6.60 -3.21 -14.73
N GLN A 37 6.23 -2.75 -15.94
CA GLN A 37 6.79 -1.52 -16.52
C GLN A 37 6.41 -0.28 -15.71
N ALA A 38 5.14 -0.16 -15.29
CA ALA A 38 4.67 0.95 -14.45
C ALA A 38 5.35 0.96 -13.08
N VAL A 39 5.46 -0.21 -12.45
CA VAL A 39 6.17 -0.42 -11.17
C VAL A 39 7.64 0.00 -11.29
N LYS A 40 8.34 -0.45 -12.33
CA LYS A 40 9.73 -0.04 -12.60
C LYS A 40 9.86 1.48 -12.73
N LYS A 41 9.03 2.11 -13.58
CA LYS A 41 9.03 3.57 -13.76
C LYS A 41 8.78 4.31 -12.45
N PHE A 42 7.79 3.87 -11.67
CA PHE A 42 7.42 4.52 -10.42
C PHE A 42 8.53 4.44 -9.37
N TYR A 43 9.04 3.24 -9.10
CA TYR A 43 10.09 3.08 -8.09
C TYR A 43 11.42 3.72 -8.53
N THR A 44 11.80 3.63 -9.79
CA THR A 44 12.98 4.33 -10.30
C THR A 44 12.84 5.84 -10.16
N LYS A 45 11.66 6.40 -10.43
CA LYS A 45 11.41 7.84 -10.34
C LYS A 45 11.50 8.39 -8.92
N PHE A 46 10.91 7.68 -7.94
CA PHE A 46 10.68 8.24 -6.60
C PHE A 46 11.50 7.60 -5.48
N TYR A 47 12.22 6.50 -5.75
CA TYR A 47 12.92 5.71 -4.73
C TYR A 47 14.34 5.31 -5.15
N SER A 48 15.01 6.10 -5.99
CA SER A 48 16.33 5.77 -6.53
C SER A 48 17.48 5.96 -5.55
N ASP A 49 17.26 6.58 -4.41
CA ASP A 49 18.23 6.76 -3.33
C ASP A 49 18.33 5.52 -2.41
N GLU A 50 19.09 5.64 -1.32
CA GLU A 50 19.29 4.60 -0.29
C GLU A 50 18.71 5.02 1.07
N ASN A 51 17.87 6.06 1.13
CA ASN A 51 17.30 6.56 2.37
C ASN A 51 16.33 5.56 3.00
N ASP A 52 16.41 5.44 4.33
CA ASP A 52 15.40 4.74 5.10
C ASP A 52 14.09 5.53 5.14
N ARG A 53 12.98 4.82 5.03
CA ARG A 53 11.65 5.41 4.95
C ARG A 53 10.73 5.00 6.08
N LEU A 54 9.89 5.95 6.49
CA LEU A 54 8.72 5.66 7.32
C LEU A 54 7.73 4.81 6.50
N PHE A 55 7.36 3.65 7.03
CA PHE A 55 6.39 2.79 6.38
C PHE A 55 4.97 3.22 6.73
N MET A 56 4.17 3.50 5.70
CA MET A 56 2.74 3.76 5.81
C MET A 56 2.01 2.61 5.12
N ILE A 57 1.34 1.77 5.93
CA ILE A 57 0.91 0.43 5.53
C ILE A 57 -0.61 0.35 5.51
N GLY A 58 -1.17 0.11 4.33
CA GLY A 58 -2.59 -0.17 4.11
C GLY A 58 -2.96 -1.64 4.34
N ILE A 59 -4.19 -1.99 3.98
CA ILE A 59 -4.77 -3.33 4.14
C ILE A 59 -4.28 -4.23 3.01
N ASN A 60 -4.97 -4.18 1.91
CA ASN A 60 -4.63 -4.77 0.62
C ASN A 60 -5.17 -3.85 -0.50
N PRO A 61 -4.59 -3.91 -1.71
CA PRO A 61 -5.00 -3.03 -2.81
C PRO A 61 -6.47 -3.22 -3.19
N GLY A 62 -7.12 -2.11 -3.56
CA GLY A 62 -8.41 -2.17 -4.24
C GLY A 62 -8.24 -2.64 -5.69
N ARG A 63 -9.26 -3.35 -6.21
CA ARG A 63 -9.24 -3.94 -7.56
C ARG A 63 -9.14 -2.92 -8.69
N PHE A 64 -9.49 -1.66 -8.44
CA PHE A 64 -9.45 -0.57 -9.44
C PHE A 64 -8.31 0.43 -9.22
N GLY A 65 -7.54 0.27 -8.13
CA GLY A 65 -6.36 1.06 -7.81
C GLY A 65 -5.08 0.23 -7.94
N GLY A 66 -4.42 -0.03 -6.81
CA GLY A 66 -3.19 -0.83 -6.77
C GLY A 66 -3.36 -2.25 -7.35
N GLY A 67 -4.57 -2.80 -7.37
CA GLY A 67 -4.88 -4.06 -8.07
C GLY A 67 -4.79 -3.96 -9.60
N LEU A 68 -4.80 -2.75 -10.17
CA LEU A 68 -4.54 -2.51 -11.60
C LEU A 68 -3.12 -2.06 -11.86
N THR A 69 -2.58 -1.19 -11.03
CA THR A 69 -1.30 -0.51 -11.27
C THR A 69 -0.10 -1.23 -10.65
N GLY A 70 -0.31 -2.10 -9.67
CA GLY A 70 0.74 -2.71 -8.85
C GLY A 70 1.35 -1.74 -7.82
N ILE A 71 0.83 -0.51 -7.69
CA ILE A 71 1.37 0.52 -6.81
C ILE A 71 0.34 0.85 -5.72
N ALA A 72 0.73 0.70 -4.46
CA ALA A 72 -0.17 0.93 -3.34
C ALA A 72 -0.77 2.34 -3.36
N PHE A 73 -2.07 2.46 -3.10
CA PHE A 73 -2.84 3.71 -3.08
C PHE A 73 -2.77 4.56 -4.36
N THR A 74 -2.35 3.97 -5.48
CA THR A 74 -2.18 4.69 -6.75
C THR A 74 -3.07 4.04 -7.82
N ASP A 75 -4.17 4.69 -8.15
CA ASP A 75 -5.03 4.28 -9.26
C ASP A 75 -4.46 4.74 -10.63
N PRO A 76 -5.02 4.25 -11.76
CA PRO A 76 -4.52 4.60 -13.10
C PRO A 76 -4.49 6.10 -13.40
N VAL A 77 -5.46 6.84 -12.88
CA VAL A 77 -5.55 8.29 -13.10
C VAL A 77 -4.50 9.01 -12.27
N ALA A 78 -4.35 8.62 -10.99
CA ALA A 78 -3.32 9.19 -10.12
C ALA A 78 -1.91 8.90 -10.66
N LEU A 79 -1.67 7.70 -11.18
CA LEU A 79 -0.39 7.35 -11.79
C LEU A 79 -0.05 8.27 -12.99
N ARG A 80 -1.04 8.62 -13.81
CA ARG A 80 -0.86 9.52 -14.94
C ARG A 80 -0.80 10.99 -14.51
N GLU A 81 -1.80 11.45 -13.75
CA GLU A 81 -1.97 12.89 -13.47
C GLU A 81 -0.97 13.41 -12.44
N TYR A 82 -0.71 12.67 -11.36
CA TYR A 82 0.21 13.10 -10.29
C TYR A 82 1.62 12.56 -10.50
N CYS A 83 1.77 11.28 -10.84
CA CYS A 83 3.11 10.69 -10.99
C CYS A 83 3.73 10.97 -12.37
N LYS A 84 2.96 11.45 -13.36
CA LYS A 84 3.40 11.67 -14.74
C LYS A 84 3.98 10.39 -15.35
N ILE A 85 3.28 9.28 -15.13
CA ILE A 85 3.60 7.96 -15.71
C ILE A 85 2.41 7.52 -16.54
N GLU A 86 2.59 7.61 -17.86
CA GLU A 86 1.58 7.17 -18.83
C GLU A 86 1.29 5.68 -18.71
N ASN A 87 0.00 5.32 -18.79
CA ASN A 87 -0.46 3.95 -18.67
C ASN A 87 -1.76 3.72 -19.46
N LYS A 88 -2.04 2.44 -19.74
CA LYS A 88 -3.25 1.98 -20.47
C LYS A 88 -4.23 1.23 -19.56
N PHE A 89 -4.20 1.46 -18.23
CA PHE A 89 -5.05 0.75 -17.25
C PHE A 89 -6.49 1.31 -17.18
N GLY A 90 -6.83 2.30 -18.04
CA GLY A 90 -8.13 2.96 -18.07
C GLY A 90 -8.23 4.17 -17.14
N ASN A 91 -9.48 4.62 -16.89
CA ASN A 91 -9.76 5.87 -16.17
C ASN A 91 -10.44 5.63 -14.79
N ARG A 92 -10.18 4.49 -14.18
CA ARG A 92 -10.71 4.17 -12.85
C ARG A 92 -10.03 5.03 -11.79
N LYS A 93 -10.85 5.57 -10.87
CA LYS A 93 -10.40 6.33 -9.69
C LYS A 93 -10.83 5.63 -8.43
N GLU A 94 -10.01 5.71 -7.38
CA GLU A 94 -10.33 5.20 -6.05
C GLU A 94 -10.30 6.31 -4.99
N LEU A 95 -11.25 6.24 -4.06
CA LEU A 95 -11.34 7.21 -2.95
C LEU A 95 -10.08 7.24 -2.09
N SER A 96 -9.47 6.07 -1.87
CA SER A 96 -8.22 5.97 -1.11
C SER A 96 -7.07 6.69 -1.80
N SER A 97 -6.95 6.52 -3.11
CA SER A 97 -5.96 7.20 -3.94
C SER A 97 -6.17 8.70 -3.90
N LYS A 98 -7.40 9.18 -4.12
CA LYS A 98 -7.74 10.61 -4.05
C LYS A 98 -7.30 11.25 -2.72
N PHE A 99 -7.55 10.59 -1.59
CA PHE A 99 -7.16 11.10 -0.29
C PHE A 99 -5.63 11.13 -0.12
N ILE A 100 -4.96 10.04 -0.46
CA ILE A 100 -3.50 9.94 -0.31
C ILE A 100 -2.78 10.98 -1.18
N TYR A 101 -3.24 11.21 -2.41
CA TYR A 101 -2.62 12.25 -3.25
C TYR A 101 -2.91 13.67 -2.75
N ALA A 102 -4.03 13.92 -2.09
CA ALA A 102 -4.26 15.20 -1.39
C ALA A 102 -3.28 15.37 -0.19
N VAL A 103 -2.98 14.30 0.54
CA VAL A 103 -1.93 14.33 1.58
C VAL A 103 -0.56 14.61 0.95
N ILE A 104 -0.22 13.95 -0.15
CA ILE A 104 1.06 14.12 -0.85
C ILE A 104 1.22 15.57 -1.35
N GLU A 105 0.20 16.14 -1.97
CA GLU A 105 0.22 17.53 -2.44
C GLU A 105 0.43 18.51 -1.27
N LYS A 106 -0.33 18.36 -0.21
CA LYS A 106 -0.21 19.25 0.97
C LYS A 106 1.11 19.05 1.73
N TYR A 107 1.72 17.86 1.67
CA TYR A 107 3.05 17.59 2.25
C TYR A 107 4.18 18.27 1.47
N GLY A 108 3.96 18.67 0.23
CA GLY A 108 4.90 19.36 -0.64
C GLY A 108 5.27 18.58 -1.90
N GLY A 109 4.39 17.68 -2.35
CA GLY A 109 4.50 16.96 -3.62
C GLY A 109 5.19 15.60 -3.52
N ASN A 110 5.19 14.90 -4.65
CA ASN A 110 5.64 13.51 -4.74
C ASN A 110 7.08 13.30 -4.28
N ASP A 111 8.02 14.12 -4.77
CA ASP A 111 9.44 13.92 -4.51
C ASP A 111 9.74 14.07 -3.01
N LYS A 112 9.17 15.09 -2.37
CA LYS A 112 9.33 15.30 -0.93
C LYS A 112 8.68 14.19 -0.12
N PHE A 113 7.48 13.76 -0.51
CA PHE A 113 6.76 12.72 0.21
C PHE A 113 7.45 11.36 0.08
N PHE A 114 7.72 10.92 -1.14
CA PHE A 114 8.31 9.59 -1.39
C PHE A 114 9.78 9.49 -0.96
N SER A 115 10.50 10.61 -0.79
CA SER A 115 11.83 10.58 -0.16
C SER A 115 11.80 10.23 1.34
N LYS A 116 10.64 10.37 2.01
CA LYS A 116 10.46 10.12 3.44
C LYS A 116 9.54 8.94 3.76
N VAL A 117 8.58 8.64 2.88
CA VAL A 117 7.51 7.68 3.13
C VAL A 117 7.50 6.58 2.07
N PHE A 118 7.37 5.35 2.52
CA PHE A 118 7.06 4.21 1.67
C PHE A 118 5.60 3.79 1.89
N LEU A 119 4.79 3.97 0.84
CA LEU A 119 3.40 3.49 0.82
C LEU A 119 3.36 2.03 0.40
N THR A 120 2.74 1.19 1.24
CA THR A 120 2.57 -0.23 0.95
C THR A 120 1.28 -0.79 1.55
N ALA A 121 1.08 -2.09 1.47
CA ALA A 121 -0.01 -2.81 2.08
C ALA A 121 0.51 -4.06 2.80
N LEU A 122 -0.20 -4.51 3.85
CA LEU A 122 0.16 -5.74 4.55
C LEU A 122 0.10 -6.94 3.63
N TYR A 123 -0.95 -7.01 2.80
CA TYR A 123 -1.06 -8.01 1.75
C TYR A 123 -1.02 -7.32 0.39
N PRO A 124 -0.05 -7.60 -0.49
CA PRO A 124 0.21 -6.79 -1.69
C PRO A 124 -0.71 -7.07 -2.87
N PHE A 125 -1.63 -8.03 -2.74
CA PHE A 125 -2.56 -8.42 -3.80
C PHE A 125 -3.98 -7.96 -3.51
N ALA A 126 -4.75 -7.65 -4.56
CA ALA A 126 -6.16 -7.37 -4.40
C ALA A 126 -6.94 -8.66 -4.11
N ILE A 127 -7.89 -8.58 -3.19
CA ILE A 127 -8.79 -9.68 -2.86
C ILE A 127 -10.20 -9.28 -3.32
N VAL A 128 -10.87 -10.18 -4.01
CA VAL A 128 -12.20 -9.97 -4.56
C VAL A 128 -13.11 -11.13 -4.14
N LYS A 129 -14.28 -10.80 -3.61
CA LYS A 129 -15.37 -11.74 -3.31
C LYS A 129 -16.65 -11.22 -3.95
N ASP A 130 -17.33 -12.04 -4.72
CA ASP A 130 -18.57 -11.70 -5.43
C ASP A 130 -18.47 -10.38 -6.24
N GLY A 131 -17.33 -10.22 -6.94
CA GLY A 131 -17.06 -9.01 -7.73
C GLY A 131 -16.80 -7.73 -6.92
N LYS A 132 -16.70 -7.78 -5.59
CA LYS A 132 -16.44 -6.63 -4.70
C LYS A 132 -15.06 -6.72 -4.06
N ASN A 133 -14.48 -5.58 -3.69
CA ASN A 133 -13.26 -5.55 -2.88
C ASN A 133 -13.50 -6.24 -1.53
N TYR A 134 -12.57 -7.08 -1.15
CA TYR A 134 -12.58 -7.83 0.10
C TYR A 134 -11.27 -7.62 0.83
N ASN A 135 -11.28 -7.57 2.17
CA ASN A 135 -10.06 -7.42 2.94
C ASN A 135 -9.62 -8.78 3.48
N TYR A 136 -8.32 -8.98 3.62
CA TYR A 136 -7.78 -10.23 4.15
C TYR A 136 -8.33 -10.59 5.54
N TYR A 137 -8.74 -9.62 6.34
CA TYR A 137 -9.24 -9.81 7.71
C TYR A 137 -10.79 -9.89 7.80
N ASP A 138 -11.51 -9.81 6.69
CA ASP A 138 -12.99 -9.86 6.72
C ASP A 138 -13.50 -11.28 7.07
N GLU A 139 -12.63 -12.29 6.94
CA GLU A 139 -12.90 -13.68 7.31
C GLU A 139 -11.70 -14.26 8.08
N LYS A 140 -11.97 -14.89 9.26
CA LYS A 140 -10.91 -15.42 10.14
C LYS A 140 -10.04 -16.49 9.47
N LEU A 141 -10.67 -17.39 8.69
CA LEU A 141 -9.96 -18.45 7.99
C LEU A 141 -9.00 -17.85 6.94
N LEU A 142 -9.49 -16.91 6.15
CA LEU A 142 -8.66 -16.19 5.16
C LEU A 142 -7.50 -15.46 5.84
N ALA A 143 -7.78 -14.73 6.93
CA ALA A 143 -6.74 -14.04 7.71
C ALA A 143 -5.68 -15.00 8.25
N GLY A 144 -6.09 -16.18 8.72
CA GLY A 144 -5.19 -17.23 9.19
C GLY A 144 -4.32 -17.79 8.08
N ASN A 145 -4.94 -18.14 6.95
CA ASN A 145 -4.23 -18.69 5.79
C ASN A 145 -3.22 -17.71 5.19
N LEU A 146 -3.52 -16.42 5.16
CA LEU A 146 -2.64 -15.39 4.60
C LEU A 146 -1.61 -14.83 5.61
N ARG A 147 -1.70 -15.20 6.90
CA ARG A 147 -0.79 -14.69 7.93
C ARG A 147 0.70 -14.98 7.63
N PRO A 148 1.12 -16.18 7.23
CA PRO A 148 2.51 -16.45 6.87
C PRO A 148 3.01 -15.56 5.73
N ASP A 149 2.19 -15.38 4.69
CA ASP A 149 2.51 -14.52 3.55
C ASP A 149 2.66 -13.06 3.96
N ILE A 150 1.75 -12.55 4.80
CA ILE A 150 1.81 -11.19 5.32
C ILE A 150 3.10 -10.96 6.10
N ILE A 151 3.49 -11.90 6.97
CA ILE A 151 4.74 -11.83 7.73
C ILE A 151 5.93 -11.82 6.78
N TRP A 152 5.97 -12.73 5.81
CA TRP A 152 7.04 -12.82 4.84
C TRP A 152 7.13 -11.54 3.99
N ASN A 153 6.01 -11.04 3.49
CA ASN A 153 5.93 -9.82 2.68
C ASN A 153 6.48 -8.61 3.45
N ILE A 154 6.08 -8.41 4.69
CA ILE A 154 6.57 -7.28 5.50
C ILE A 154 8.05 -7.43 5.80
N LYS A 155 8.51 -8.63 6.17
CA LYS A 155 9.94 -8.91 6.39
C LYS A 155 10.79 -8.55 5.17
N LYS A 156 10.35 -8.94 3.97
CA LYS A 156 11.05 -8.62 2.71
C LYS A 156 11.04 -7.13 2.39
N GLN A 157 9.92 -6.45 2.65
CA GLN A 157 9.81 -5.01 2.38
C GLN A 157 10.65 -4.17 3.34
N ILE A 158 10.79 -4.59 4.59
CA ILE A 158 11.66 -3.93 5.57
C ILE A 158 13.12 -3.84 5.06
N ASP A 159 13.58 -4.86 4.35
CA ASP A 159 14.93 -4.92 3.78
C ASP A 159 15.16 -3.89 2.65
N PHE A 160 14.11 -3.21 2.16
CA PHE A 160 14.28 -2.12 1.18
C PHE A 160 14.98 -0.90 1.81
N GLY A 161 14.75 -0.65 3.09
CA GLY A 161 15.21 0.49 3.88
C GLY A 161 14.07 1.04 4.72
N ALA A 162 13.65 0.31 5.77
CA ALA A 162 12.62 0.76 6.69
C ALA A 162 13.23 1.42 7.93
N ARG A 163 12.74 2.60 8.28
CA ARG A 163 12.87 3.12 9.64
C ARG A 163 12.13 2.17 10.58
N ARG A 164 12.83 1.67 11.59
CA ARG A 164 12.31 0.67 12.52
C ARG A 164 11.73 1.27 13.81
N ASP A 165 11.85 2.58 13.98
CA ASP A 165 11.32 3.31 15.14
C ASP A 165 9.79 3.41 15.13
N LEU A 166 9.18 3.60 13.95
CA LEU A 166 7.75 3.82 13.79
C LEU A 166 7.23 3.21 12.47
N ALA A 167 6.03 2.60 12.52
CA ALA A 167 5.21 2.34 11.34
C ALA A 167 3.82 2.98 11.52
N ILE A 168 3.28 3.55 10.45
CA ILE A 168 1.90 4.06 10.40
C ILE A 168 1.02 3.01 9.73
N ILE A 169 -0.01 2.53 10.43
CA ILE A 169 -0.94 1.53 9.93
C ILE A 169 -2.30 2.16 9.66
N LEU A 170 -2.79 2.03 8.43
CA LEU A 170 -4.02 2.67 7.99
C LEU A 170 -5.23 1.76 8.24
N GLY A 171 -6.13 2.21 9.14
CA GLY A 171 -7.32 1.49 9.58
C GLY A 171 -7.15 0.76 10.90
N LYS A 172 -8.10 0.93 11.82
CA LYS A 172 -8.05 0.35 13.17
C LYS A 172 -7.92 -1.18 13.15
N LYS A 173 -8.82 -1.90 12.45
CA LYS A 173 -8.76 -3.36 12.34
C LYS A 173 -7.43 -3.84 11.75
N ASN A 174 -6.90 -3.13 10.75
CA ASN A 174 -5.61 -3.41 10.16
C ASN A 174 -4.47 -3.25 11.19
N ALA A 175 -4.52 -2.18 11.99
CA ALA A 175 -3.54 -1.93 13.04
C ALA A 175 -3.59 -2.99 14.16
N ASP A 176 -4.78 -3.38 14.59
CA ASP A 176 -4.97 -4.41 15.62
C ASP A 176 -4.42 -5.77 15.13
N TYR A 177 -4.69 -6.12 13.88
CA TYR A 177 -4.13 -7.34 13.26
C TYR A 177 -2.60 -7.26 13.16
N PHE A 178 -2.06 -6.13 12.67
CA PHE A 178 -0.61 -5.98 12.52
C PHE A 178 0.12 -5.96 13.86
N LYS A 179 -0.45 -5.40 14.93
CA LYS A 179 0.10 -5.47 16.28
C LYS A 179 0.34 -6.90 16.70
N SER A 180 -0.62 -7.80 16.48
CA SER A 180 -0.48 -9.22 16.82
C SER A 180 0.65 -9.94 16.07
N ILE A 181 1.03 -9.42 14.89
CA ILE A 181 2.20 -9.89 14.13
C ILE A 181 3.47 -9.25 14.69
N ASN A 182 3.44 -7.95 14.90
CA ASN A 182 4.60 -7.17 15.33
C ASN A 182 5.08 -7.58 16.72
N ASP A 183 4.17 -7.93 17.63
CA ASP A 183 4.50 -8.39 18.99
C ASP A 183 5.34 -9.69 18.96
N GLY A 184 5.11 -10.56 17.99
CA GLY A 184 5.91 -11.78 17.78
C GLY A 184 7.15 -11.60 16.92
N CYS A 185 7.17 -10.62 16.03
CA CYS A 185 8.23 -10.45 15.02
C CYS A 185 9.19 -9.27 15.30
N GLY A 186 8.77 -8.30 16.11
CA GLY A 186 9.60 -7.13 16.45
C GLY A 186 9.96 -6.26 15.23
N PHE A 187 9.08 -6.16 14.24
CA PHE A 187 9.36 -5.43 13.01
C PHE A 187 9.56 -3.93 13.24
N PHE A 188 8.74 -3.31 14.08
CA PHE A 188 8.80 -1.88 14.40
C PHE A 188 8.66 -1.67 15.91
N LYS A 189 9.39 -0.66 16.44
CA LYS A 189 9.33 -0.31 17.87
C LYS A 189 8.00 0.29 18.27
N LYS A 190 7.39 1.10 17.39
CA LYS A 190 6.10 1.79 17.63
C LYS A 190 5.19 1.62 16.42
N ILE A 191 3.90 1.44 16.70
CA ILE A 191 2.84 1.40 15.70
C ILE A 191 1.87 2.55 15.99
N LEU A 192 1.67 3.40 14.99
CA LEU A 192 0.66 4.47 15.01
C LEU A 192 -0.49 4.06 14.08
N SER A 193 -1.71 4.04 14.60
CA SER A 193 -2.92 3.80 13.79
C SER A 193 -3.53 5.12 13.33
N LEU A 194 -3.77 5.25 12.02
CA LEU A 194 -4.56 6.33 11.43
C LEU A 194 -5.82 5.76 10.78
N GLU A 195 -6.86 6.58 10.64
CA GLU A 195 -8.07 6.22 9.95
C GLU A 195 -7.78 5.89 8.48
N HIS A 196 -8.41 4.82 7.96
CA HIS A 196 -8.17 4.41 6.57
C HIS A 196 -8.69 5.47 5.58
N PRO A 197 -7.95 5.80 4.50
CA PRO A 197 -8.33 6.80 3.50
C PRO A 197 -9.75 6.64 2.95
N ARG A 198 -10.14 5.40 2.61
CA ARG A 198 -11.49 5.12 2.10
C ARG A 198 -12.58 5.45 3.12
N TYR A 199 -12.37 5.15 4.41
CA TYR A 199 -13.31 5.50 5.47
C TYR A 199 -13.48 7.02 5.58
N ILE A 200 -12.38 7.77 5.52
CA ILE A 200 -12.42 9.24 5.56
C ILE A 200 -13.25 9.78 4.41
N MET A 201 -12.98 9.34 3.19
CA MET A 201 -13.65 9.81 1.99
C MET A 201 -15.12 9.41 1.89
N GLN A 202 -15.51 8.27 2.47
CA GLN A 202 -16.90 7.81 2.48
C GLN A 202 -17.74 8.42 3.60
N TYR A 203 -17.16 8.58 4.78
CA TYR A 203 -17.95 8.89 5.99
C TYR A 203 -17.52 10.16 6.70
N ARG A 204 -16.40 10.77 6.35
CA ARG A 204 -15.80 11.93 7.00
C ARG A 204 -15.36 13.03 6.02
N LEU A 205 -15.89 13.05 4.81
CA LEU A 205 -15.46 13.93 3.72
C LEU A 205 -15.42 15.39 4.14
N LYS A 206 -16.45 15.89 4.87
CA LYS A 206 -16.50 17.27 5.38
C LYS A 206 -15.35 17.63 6.35
N LYS A 207 -14.65 16.64 6.88
CA LYS A 207 -13.52 16.80 7.80
C LYS A 207 -12.21 16.31 7.18
N ALA A 208 -12.17 16.10 5.86
CA ALA A 208 -11.00 15.52 5.17
C ALA A 208 -9.72 16.31 5.46
N ASP A 209 -9.77 17.65 5.48
CA ASP A 209 -8.61 18.50 5.76
C ASP A 209 -7.99 18.23 7.13
N LYS A 210 -8.80 18.04 8.17
CA LYS A 210 -8.30 17.67 9.50
C LYS A 210 -7.55 16.33 9.50
N TYR A 211 -8.03 15.37 8.69
CA TYR A 211 -7.36 14.09 8.55
C TYR A 211 -6.08 14.20 7.72
N ILE A 212 -6.06 15.07 6.71
CA ILE A 212 -4.83 15.36 5.95
C ILE A 212 -3.78 15.94 6.91
N ASP A 213 -4.14 16.93 7.74
CA ASP A 213 -3.22 17.50 8.74
C ASP A 213 -2.72 16.45 9.74
N LYS A 214 -3.60 15.56 10.21
CA LYS A 214 -3.24 14.45 11.08
C LYS A 214 -2.22 13.49 10.43
N TYR A 215 -2.38 13.21 9.13
CA TYR A 215 -1.43 12.38 8.38
C TYR A 215 -0.08 13.08 8.26
N ILE A 216 -0.07 14.36 7.93
CA ILE A 216 1.16 15.15 7.79
C ILE A 216 1.90 15.21 9.13
N SER A 217 1.20 15.52 10.24
CA SER A 217 1.78 15.56 11.59
C SER A 217 2.34 14.20 12.05
N ALA A 218 1.86 13.10 11.50
CA ALA A 218 2.37 11.77 11.82
C ALA A 218 3.65 11.40 11.04
N ILE A 219 3.94 12.13 9.95
CA ILE A 219 5.13 11.92 9.10
C ILE A 219 6.33 12.77 9.58
N ILE A 220 6.05 13.95 10.14
CA ILE A 220 7.05 14.90 10.63
C ILE A 220 7.58 14.46 11.99
#